data_6af87338b684a40eb7f0f09bbf8d8098
#
_entry.id   6af87338b684a40eb7f0f09bbf8d8098
#
_cell.length_a   1.000
_cell.length_b   1.000
_cell.length_c   1.000
_cell.angle_alpha   90.00
_cell.angle_beta   90.00
_cell.angle_gamma   90.00
#
_symmetry.space_group_name_H-M   'P 1'
#
loop_
_entity.id
_entity.type
_entity.pdbx_description
1 polymer ?
#
loop_
_entity_poly.entity_id
_entity_poly.type
_entity_poly.pdbx_seq_one_letter_code
_entity_poly.pdbx_strand_id
1 'polypeptide(L)'
;LKKAFDYKNIILGSNESYELGICAGLVVIRNIYISAAFSLLLIDEFHNAVTTIAGNSIKELGLEFRFDTTDYKARMSIINVSSNNANIEISYQNLSF
;
A
#
# COMPACT_ATOMS: atom_id res chain seq x y z
N LEU A 1 0.84 -18.24 17.75
CA LEU A 1 1.10 -16.80 17.62
C LEU A 1 0.06 -16.13 16.75
N LYS A 2 -0.61 -15.17 17.34
CA LYS A 2 -1.51 -14.31 16.61
C LYS A 2 -0.71 -13.23 15.89
N LYS A 3 -0.91 -13.10 14.59
CA LYS A 3 -0.50 -11.90 13.86
C LYS A 3 -1.74 -11.05 13.65
N ALA A 4 -1.80 -9.93 14.34
CA ALA A 4 -2.83 -8.94 14.14
C ALA A 4 -2.49 -8.09 12.92
N PHE A 5 -3.49 -7.42 12.38
CA PHE A 5 -3.24 -6.38 11.38
C PHE A 5 -2.64 -5.16 12.07
N ASP A 6 -1.56 -4.66 11.52
CA ASP A 6 -1.04 -3.35 11.87
C ASP A 6 -1.84 -2.28 11.13
N TYR A 7 -1.88 -1.10 11.73
CA TYR A 7 -2.64 0.01 11.18
C TYR A 7 -1.78 1.27 11.13
N LYS A 8 -1.88 2.00 10.03
CA LYS A 8 -1.26 3.33 9.90
C LYS A 8 -2.20 4.27 9.19
N ASN A 9 -2.17 5.52 9.61
CA ASN A 9 -2.82 6.62 8.91
C ASN A 9 -1.76 7.62 8.47
N ILE A 10 -1.71 7.92 7.18
CA ILE A 10 -0.67 8.73 6.58
C ILE A 10 -1.32 9.77 5.68
N ILE A 11 -0.81 10.99 5.75
CA ILE A 11 -1.22 12.04 4.81
C ILE A 11 -0.07 12.28 3.84
N LEU A 12 -0.35 12.09 2.56
CA LEU A 12 0.61 12.32 1.49
C LEU A 12 0.13 13.45 0.59
N GLY A 13 0.99 14.43 0.38
CA GLY A 13 0.77 15.42 -0.66
C GLY A 13 0.99 14.82 -2.05
N SER A 14 0.71 15.61 -3.08
CA SER A 14 0.91 15.18 -4.46
C SER A 14 2.37 14.77 -4.69
N ASN A 15 2.59 13.61 -5.29
CA ASN A 15 3.90 13.02 -5.58
C ASN A 15 4.73 12.63 -4.35
N GLU A 16 4.19 12.72 -3.15
CA GLU A 16 4.86 12.21 -1.97
C GLU A 16 4.69 10.69 -1.86
N SER A 17 5.68 10.05 -1.25
CA SER A 17 5.70 8.60 -1.09
C SER A 17 5.93 8.20 0.36
N TYR A 18 5.54 6.98 0.68
CA TYR A 18 5.76 6.37 1.98
C TYR A 18 6.23 4.95 1.79
N GLU A 19 7.32 4.58 2.44
CA GLU A 19 7.86 3.23 2.36
C GLU A 19 7.11 2.30 3.31
N LEU A 20 6.60 1.19 2.77
CA LEU A 20 5.98 0.13 3.54
C LEU A 20 6.99 -0.97 3.80
N GLY A 21 7.17 -1.36 5.05
CA GLY A 21 8.09 -2.43 5.41
C GLY A 21 7.46 -3.82 5.30
N ILE A 22 6.82 -4.12 4.18
CA ILE A 22 6.12 -5.39 3.97
C ILE A 22 6.80 -6.14 2.85
N CYS A 23 7.22 -7.37 3.11
CA CYS A 23 7.81 -8.23 2.08
C CYS A 23 6.74 -9.04 1.35
N ALA A 24 5.80 -9.59 2.09
CA ALA A 24 4.66 -10.31 1.55
C ALA A 24 3.51 -10.18 2.54
N GLY A 25 2.31 -9.96 2.07
CA GLY A 25 1.20 -9.86 2.99
C GLY A 25 -0.10 -9.37 2.37
N LEU A 26 -1.09 -9.31 3.23
CA LEU A 26 -2.40 -8.77 2.90
C LEU A 26 -2.46 -7.32 3.36
N VAL A 27 -3.00 -6.47 2.50
CA VAL A 27 -3.08 -5.03 2.76
C VAL A 27 -4.46 -4.53 2.37
N VAL A 28 -5.08 -3.77 3.27
CA VAL A 28 -6.28 -3.02 2.97
C VAL A 28 -5.90 -1.54 2.98
N ILE A 29 -6.16 -0.85 1.89
CA ILE A 29 -5.84 0.56 1.75
C ILE A 29 -7.11 1.34 1.43
N ARG A 30 -7.29 2.46 2.13
CA ARG A 30 -8.34 3.43 1.85
C ARG A 30 -7.72 4.80 1.67
N ASN A 31 -8.28 5.56 0.75
CA ASN A 31 -8.03 7.00 0.69
C ASN A 31 -9.30 7.70 1.16
N ILE A 32 -9.26 8.28 2.35
CA ILE A 32 -10.43 8.88 3.00
C ILE A 32 -10.99 10.05 2.19
N TYR A 33 -10.13 10.72 1.43
CA TYR A 33 -10.56 11.84 0.58
C TYR A 33 -11.29 11.39 -0.68
N ILE A 34 -11.22 10.07 -0.99
CA ILE A 34 -12.02 9.47 -2.05
C ILE A 34 -13.05 8.58 -1.38
N SER A 35 -14.28 9.04 -1.36
CA SER A 35 -15.38 8.48 -0.58
C SER A 35 -15.51 6.97 -0.73
N ALA A 36 -15.45 6.26 0.41
CA ALA A 36 -15.72 4.85 0.56
C ALA A 36 -14.89 3.88 -0.30
N ALA A 37 -13.93 4.39 -1.07
CA ALA A 37 -13.11 3.52 -1.91
C ALA A 37 -12.04 2.79 -1.07
N PHE A 38 -11.89 1.50 -1.31
CA PHE A 38 -10.87 0.69 -0.66
C PHE A 38 -10.29 -0.32 -1.64
N SER A 39 -9.06 -0.77 -1.37
CA SER A 39 -8.43 -1.87 -2.09
C SER A 39 -7.99 -2.93 -1.09
N LEU A 40 -8.31 -4.19 -1.38
CA LEU A 40 -7.75 -5.34 -0.68
C LEU A 40 -6.72 -5.98 -1.61
N LEU A 41 -5.48 -6.02 -1.16
CA LEU A 41 -4.34 -6.38 -1.99
C LEU A 41 -3.54 -7.53 -1.38
N LEU A 42 -2.99 -8.37 -2.24
CA LEU A 42 -1.95 -9.31 -1.88
C LEU A 42 -0.64 -8.78 -2.47
N ILE A 43 0.36 -8.63 -1.61
CA ILE A 43 1.66 -8.06 -1.98
C ILE A 43 2.74 -9.11 -1.87
N ASP A 44 3.59 -9.17 -2.90
CA ASP A 44 4.81 -9.98 -2.91
C ASP A 44 5.94 -9.13 -3.47
N GLU A 45 6.76 -8.56 -2.57
CA GLU A 45 7.90 -7.72 -2.97
C GLU A 45 8.96 -8.51 -3.73
N PHE A 46 9.13 -9.81 -3.42
CA PHE A 46 10.16 -10.62 -4.08
C PHE A 46 9.90 -10.77 -5.57
N HIS A 47 8.66 -10.71 -5.99
CA HIS A 47 8.27 -10.79 -7.39
C HIS A 47 7.78 -9.46 -7.94
N ASN A 48 7.90 -8.37 -7.17
CA ASN A 48 7.37 -7.05 -7.53
C ASN A 48 5.91 -7.13 -7.96
N ALA A 49 5.13 -7.93 -7.26
CA ALA A 49 3.76 -8.23 -7.61
C ALA A 49 2.78 -7.68 -6.58
N VAL A 50 1.74 -7.03 -7.09
CA VAL A 50 0.60 -6.59 -6.29
C VAL A 50 -0.66 -7.05 -7.00
N THR A 51 -1.48 -7.84 -6.30
CA THR A 51 -2.73 -8.36 -6.85
C THR A 51 -3.89 -7.78 -6.09
N THR A 52 -4.82 -7.15 -6.79
CA THR A 52 -6.07 -6.67 -6.21
C THR A 52 -7.02 -7.85 -6.06
N ILE A 53 -7.35 -8.17 -4.81
CA ILE A 53 -8.26 -9.29 -4.49
C ILE A 53 -9.71 -8.82 -4.51
N ALA A 54 -9.97 -7.64 -3.99
CA ALA A 54 -11.31 -7.09 -3.88
C ALA A 54 -11.27 -5.58 -3.77
N GLY A 55 -12.42 -4.95 -4.03
CA GLY A 55 -12.57 -3.51 -3.95
C GLY A 55 -12.05 -2.79 -5.18
N ASN A 56 -11.67 -1.54 -5.00
CA ASN A 56 -11.17 -0.68 -6.08
C ASN A 56 -9.71 -1.00 -6.40
N SER A 57 -9.28 -0.71 -7.62
CA SER A 57 -7.85 -0.78 -7.93
C SER A 57 -7.11 0.32 -7.18
N ILE A 58 -5.83 0.11 -6.91
CA ILE A 58 -5.01 1.12 -6.22
C ILE A 58 -4.96 2.42 -7.03
N LYS A 59 -5.00 2.33 -8.34
CA LYS A 59 -5.02 3.48 -9.23
C LYS A 59 -6.27 4.35 -9.02
N GLU A 60 -7.42 3.72 -8.77
CA GLU A 60 -8.66 4.44 -8.51
C GLU A 60 -8.61 5.22 -7.19
N LEU A 61 -7.72 4.86 -6.28
CA LEU A 61 -7.46 5.59 -5.05
C LEU A 61 -6.48 6.76 -5.25
N GLY A 62 -6.01 6.98 -6.47
CA GLY A 62 -5.01 8.00 -6.76
C GLY A 62 -3.61 7.62 -6.31
N LEU A 63 -3.34 6.34 -6.18
CA LEU A 63 -2.11 5.82 -5.61
C LEU A 63 -1.42 4.86 -6.58
N GLU A 64 -0.13 4.66 -6.35
CA GLU A 64 0.69 3.70 -7.11
C GLU A 64 1.69 3.04 -6.18
N PHE A 65 2.01 1.78 -6.41
CA PHE A 65 3.10 1.11 -5.73
C PHE A 65 4.36 1.17 -6.58
N ARG A 66 5.48 1.35 -5.89
CA ARG A 66 6.80 1.32 -6.53
C ARG A 66 7.70 0.39 -5.74
N PHE A 67 8.40 -0.48 -6.46
CA PHE A 67 9.35 -1.42 -5.87
C PHE A 67 10.76 -0.95 -6.17
N ASP A 68 11.61 -0.93 -5.12
CA ASP A 68 13.03 -0.61 -5.24
C ASP A 68 13.82 -1.84 -4.78
N THR A 69 14.65 -2.36 -5.65
CA THR A 69 15.42 -3.59 -5.40
C THR A 69 16.93 -3.33 -5.39
N THR A 70 17.37 -2.08 -5.26
CA THR A 70 18.78 -1.70 -5.43
C THR A 70 19.71 -2.27 -4.35
N ASP A 71 19.22 -2.58 -3.16
CA ASP A 71 20.04 -2.98 -2.01
C ASP A 71 19.82 -4.44 -1.59
N TYR A 72 19.48 -5.32 -2.49
CA TYR A 72 19.10 -6.71 -2.18
C TYR A 72 17.90 -6.84 -1.23
N LYS A 73 17.32 -5.73 -0.85
CA LYS A 73 16.09 -5.70 -0.06
C LYS A 73 15.01 -5.13 -0.94
N ALA A 74 14.00 -5.94 -1.19
CA ALA A 74 12.83 -5.42 -1.85
C ALA A 74 12.19 -4.38 -0.94
N ARG A 75 12.00 -3.19 -1.45
CA ARG A 75 11.35 -2.08 -0.74
C ARG A 75 10.18 -1.63 -1.56
N MET A 76 9.05 -1.56 -0.91
CA MET A 76 7.83 -1.12 -1.55
C MET A 76 7.42 0.23 -0.97
N SER A 77 7.15 1.16 -1.86
CA SER A 77 6.63 2.47 -1.51
C SER A 77 5.26 2.67 -2.11
N ILE A 78 4.40 3.38 -1.40
CA ILE A 78 3.13 3.86 -1.91
C ILE A 78 3.30 5.33 -2.24
N ILE A 79 2.83 5.74 -3.40
CA ILE A 79 3.00 7.10 -3.91
C ILE A 79 1.63 7.68 -4.23
N ASN A 80 1.40 8.91 -3.77
CA ASN A 80 0.23 9.67 -4.19
C ASN A 80 0.50 10.28 -5.57
N VAL A 81 -0.07 9.69 -6.61
CA VAL A 81 0.10 10.17 -7.99
C VAL A 81 -1.01 11.13 -8.42
N SER A 82 -1.92 11.46 -7.51
CA SER A 82 -2.97 12.44 -7.79
C SER A 82 -2.45 13.87 -7.58
N SER A 83 -3.21 14.85 -8.08
CA SER A 83 -2.90 16.26 -7.87
C SER A 83 -3.36 16.80 -6.51
N ASN A 84 -4.08 15.98 -5.74
CA ASN A 84 -4.64 16.36 -4.45
C ASN A 84 -3.93 15.61 -3.33
N ASN A 85 -4.05 16.12 -2.10
CA ASN A 85 -3.59 15.39 -0.94
C ASN A 85 -4.38 14.08 -0.78
N ALA A 86 -3.72 13.06 -0.24
CA ALA A 86 -4.35 11.79 0.09
C ALA A 86 -4.28 11.57 1.59
N ASN A 87 -5.37 11.15 2.19
CA ASN A 87 -5.41 10.69 3.57
C ASN A 87 -5.61 9.18 3.54
N ILE A 88 -4.54 8.46 3.80
CA ILE A 88 -4.45 7.02 3.55
C ILE A 88 -4.54 6.28 4.86
N GLU A 89 -5.48 5.35 4.94
CA GLU A 89 -5.52 4.35 5.99
C GLU A 89 -5.01 3.03 5.43
N ILE A 90 -4.04 2.46 6.10
CA ILE A 90 -3.44 1.18 5.71
C ILE A 90 -3.57 0.22 6.87
N SER A 91 -4.22 -0.92 6.63
CA SER A 91 -4.23 -2.05 7.54
C SER A 91 -3.54 -3.21 6.85
N TYR A 92 -2.54 -3.79 7.47
CA TYR A 92 -1.78 -4.83 6.80
C TYR A 92 -1.37 -5.95 7.75
N GLN A 93 -1.21 -7.14 7.17
CA GLN A 93 -0.66 -8.29 7.85
C GLN A 93 0.55 -8.77 7.05
N ASN A 94 1.71 -8.68 7.67
CA ASN A 94 2.94 -9.14 7.05
C ASN A 94 3.04 -10.66 7.20
N LEU A 95 3.08 -11.37 6.08
CA LEU A 95 3.16 -12.83 6.03
C LEU A 95 4.59 -13.34 5.88
N SER A 96 5.57 -12.45 5.77
CA SER A 96 6.97 -12.85 5.71
C SER A 96 7.45 -13.36 7.07
N PHE A 97 8.42 -14.24 7.03
CA PHE A 97 9.01 -14.87 8.21
C PHE A 97 10.36 -14.27 8.54
#